data_c211a04e35e1a2fbf4b0554bcdaf1416
#
_entry.id   c211a04e35e1a2fbf4b0554bcdaf1416
#
_cell.length_a   1.000
_cell.length_b   1.000
_cell.length_c   1.000
_cell.angle_alpha   90.00
_cell.angle_beta   90.00
_cell.angle_gamma   90.00
#
_symmetry.space_group_name_H-M   'P 1'
#
loop_
_entity.id
_entity.type
_entity.pdbx_description
1 polymer ?
#
loop_
_entity_poly.entity_id
_entity_poly.type
_entity_poly.pdbx_seq_one_letter_code
_entity_poly.pdbx_strand_id
1 'polypeptide(L)'
;GRMSVDEMETDEAFWQVFCFEFLCGKPYTKADFESGLSKAVVSASVARHLFGTTDVVGRTIQLNKADYTITGVVKDVSKLATASYAQVWIPYTSTDLASFSWRENLMGPMRAVILARSSDDFPAIRAEVEKYRQVYNSKLKDMELIYRGQPDTQFAYLYRHWGTDLDMKHIVRRFILIIVILLLVPAINLSSMTLSR
;
A
#
# COMPACT_ATOMS: atom_id res chain seq x y z
N GLY A 1 -3.69 -27.34 4.18
CA GLY A 1 -4.33 -26.48 5.16
C GLY A 1 -5.24 -25.45 4.51
N ARG A 2 -6.09 -24.80 5.27
CA ARG A 2 -6.89 -23.64 4.86
C ARG A 2 -6.63 -22.52 5.85
N MET A 3 -6.50 -21.30 5.36
CA MET A 3 -6.37 -20.11 6.19
C MET A 3 -7.01 -18.91 5.47
N SER A 4 -7.45 -17.92 6.25
CA SER A 4 -7.81 -16.61 5.69
C SER A 4 -6.54 -15.81 5.50
N VAL A 5 -6.42 -15.13 4.37
CA VAL A 5 -5.26 -14.30 4.02
C VAL A 5 -5.71 -12.92 3.56
N ASP A 6 -4.89 -11.93 3.83
CA ASP A 6 -5.01 -10.61 3.22
C ASP A 6 -4.37 -10.68 1.83
N GLU A 7 -5.17 -10.47 0.79
CA GLU A 7 -4.77 -10.52 -0.62
C GLU A 7 -4.64 -9.12 -1.19
N MET A 8 -3.67 -8.91 -2.07
CA MET A 8 -3.49 -7.68 -2.83
C MET A 8 -3.25 -7.99 -4.30
N GLU A 9 -4.04 -7.37 -5.15
CA GLU A 9 -3.88 -7.40 -6.59
C GLU A 9 -2.97 -6.24 -7.02
N THR A 10 -1.88 -6.54 -7.75
CA THR A 10 -0.87 -5.54 -8.11
C THR A 10 -0.46 -5.67 -9.57
N ASP A 11 0.26 -4.66 -10.07
CA ASP A 11 1.02 -4.75 -11.30
C ASP A 11 2.46 -5.22 -11.04
N GLU A 12 3.26 -5.33 -12.09
CA GLU A 12 4.68 -5.70 -12.00
C GLU A 12 5.55 -4.55 -11.45
N ALA A 13 5.12 -3.29 -11.65
CA ALA A 13 5.85 -2.12 -11.19
C ALA A 13 5.81 -1.97 -9.66
N PHE A 14 4.81 -2.56 -9.01
CA PHE A 14 4.69 -2.61 -7.55
C PHE A 14 5.99 -3.08 -6.87
N TRP A 15 6.63 -4.08 -7.43
CA TRP A 15 7.88 -4.66 -6.88
C TRP A 15 9.11 -3.76 -7.06
N GLN A 16 9.02 -2.76 -7.93
CA GLN A 16 10.06 -1.73 -8.12
C GLN A 16 9.86 -0.56 -7.15
N VAL A 17 8.60 -0.26 -6.83
CA VAL A 17 8.24 0.82 -5.89
C VAL A 17 8.49 0.40 -4.45
N PHE A 18 8.13 -0.84 -4.10
CA PHE A 18 8.27 -1.37 -2.75
C PHE A 18 9.42 -2.39 -2.68
N CYS A 19 10.41 -2.09 -1.86
CA CYS A 19 11.59 -2.95 -1.68
C CYS A 19 11.28 -4.12 -0.72
N PHE A 20 10.79 -5.24 -1.27
CA PHE A 20 10.56 -6.45 -0.49
C PHE A 20 11.83 -7.29 -0.34
N GLU A 21 12.01 -7.89 0.84
CA GLU A 21 13.06 -8.87 1.08
C GLU A 21 12.55 -10.26 0.65
N PHE A 22 13.04 -10.76 -0.49
CA PHE A 22 12.73 -12.11 -0.97
C PHE A 22 13.58 -13.15 -0.25
N LEU A 23 12.94 -14.15 0.35
CA LEU A 23 13.61 -15.29 0.98
C LEU A 23 13.95 -16.35 -0.04
N CYS A 24 13.09 -16.55 -1.05
CA CYS A 24 13.34 -17.39 -2.20
C CYS A 24 12.52 -16.94 -3.41
N GLY A 25 12.94 -17.33 -4.60
CA GLY A 25 12.28 -16.95 -5.85
C GLY A 25 12.40 -15.46 -6.17
N LYS A 26 11.44 -14.97 -6.93
CA LYS A 26 11.36 -13.59 -7.42
C LYS A 26 9.90 -13.19 -7.68
N PRO A 27 9.59 -11.88 -7.83
CA PRO A 27 8.25 -11.46 -8.23
C PRO A 27 7.88 -12.00 -9.62
N TYR A 28 6.59 -11.99 -9.93
CA TYR A 28 6.13 -12.22 -11.30
C TYR A 28 6.65 -11.11 -12.22
N THR A 29 6.92 -11.49 -13.46
CA THR A 29 7.53 -10.59 -14.45
C THR A 29 6.46 -9.77 -15.18
N LYS A 30 6.91 -8.75 -15.92
CA LYS A 30 6.03 -8.01 -16.82
C LYS A 30 5.35 -8.93 -17.85
N ALA A 31 6.06 -9.93 -18.37
CA ALA A 31 5.48 -10.90 -19.31
C ALA A 31 4.41 -11.76 -18.63
N ASP A 32 4.62 -12.22 -17.40
CA ASP A 32 3.61 -12.94 -16.61
C ASP A 32 2.36 -12.08 -16.41
N PHE A 33 2.56 -10.80 -16.07
CA PHE A 33 1.50 -9.83 -15.84
C PHE A 33 0.70 -9.56 -17.13
N GLU A 34 1.36 -9.21 -18.23
CA GLU A 34 0.70 -8.93 -19.53
C GLU A 34 -0.04 -10.13 -20.11
N SER A 35 0.45 -11.34 -19.80
CA SER A 35 -0.18 -12.60 -20.24
C SER A 35 -1.31 -13.07 -19.32
N GLY A 36 -1.62 -12.35 -18.24
CA GLY A 36 -2.66 -12.73 -17.28
C GLY A 36 -2.40 -14.07 -16.57
N LEU A 37 -1.12 -14.43 -16.38
CA LEU A 37 -0.79 -15.70 -15.76
C LEU A 37 -1.12 -15.69 -14.26
N SER A 38 -1.73 -16.77 -13.78
CA SER A 38 -2.05 -16.98 -12.36
C SER A 38 -0.78 -17.26 -11.54
N LYS A 39 -0.05 -16.20 -11.22
CA LYS A 39 1.16 -16.21 -10.40
C LYS A 39 0.89 -15.59 -9.04
N ALA A 40 1.63 -16.02 -8.02
CA ALA A 40 1.52 -15.44 -6.68
C ALA A 40 2.89 -15.26 -6.05
N VAL A 41 3.04 -14.19 -5.28
CA VAL A 41 4.08 -14.05 -4.27
C VAL A 41 3.40 -14.20 -2.92
N VAL A 42 3.99 -14.95 -2.00
CA VAL A 42 3.42 -15.22 -0.69
C VAL A 42 4.36 -14.76 0.42
N SER A 43 3.81 -14.41 1.58
CA SER A 43 4.60 -14.12 2.77
C SER A 43 5.18 -15.40 3.37
N ALA A 44 6.27 -15.27 4.14
CA ALA A 44 6.92 -16.38 4.82
C ALA A 44 5.98 -17.11 5.79
N SER A 45 5.10 -16.37 6.47
CA SER A 45 4.09 -16.95 7.37
C SER A 45 3.09 -17.84 6.64
N VAL A 46 2.60 -17.41 5.47
CA VAL A 46 1.70 -18.21 4.62
C VAL A 46 2.40 -19.47 4.11
N ALA A 47 3.62 -19.33 3.60
CA ALA A 47 4.40 -20.45 3.11
C ALA A 47 4.61 -21.53 4.20
N ARG A 48 5.04 -21.11 5.41
CA ARG A 48 5.22 -22.02 6.55
C ARG A 48 3.91 -22.65 7.00
N HIS A 49 2.82 -21.87 7.05
CA HIS A 49 1.53 -22.40 7.50
C HIS A 49 0.97 -23.48 6.55
N LEU A 50 1.06 -23.24 5.25
CA LEU A 50 0.48 -24.16 4.26
C LEU A 50 1.37 -25.37 3.97
N PHE A 51 2.70 -25.19 3.98
CA PHE A 51 3.66 -26.17 3.48
C PHE A 51 4.73 -26.59 4.49
N GLY A 52 4.80 -25.96 5.66
CA GLY A 52 5.82 -26.25 6.68
C GLY A 52 7.22 -25.69 6.36
N THR A 53 7.40 -25.02 5.22
CA THR A 53 8.69 -24.50 4.74
C THR A 53 8.49 -23.21 3.96
N THR A 54 9.56 -22.44 3.76
CA THR A 54 9.59 -21.27 2.85
C THR A 54 10.06 -21.63 1.44
N ASP A 55 10.59 -22.83 1.23
CA ASP A 55 10.98 -23.32 -0.09
C ASP A 55 9.76 -23.93 -0.82
N VAL A 56 8.98 -23.03 -1.42
CA VAL A 56 7.67 -23.36 -2.03
C VAL A 56 7.52 -22.81 -3.45
N VAL A 57 8.58 -22.27 -4.03
CA VAL A 57 8.55 -21.77 -5.42
C VAL A 57 8.16 -22.91 -6.38
N GLY A 58 7.24 -22.62 -7.30
CA GLY A 58 6.67 -23.59 -8.23
C GLY A 58 5.50 -24.41 -7.66
N ARG A 59 5.22 -24.37 -6.36
CA ARG A 59 4.03 -25.01 -5.79
C ARG A 59 2.78 -24.18 -6.10
N THR A 60 1.63 -24.83 -6.05
CA THR A 60 0.32 -24.22 -6.30
C THR A 60 -0.40 -23.94 -4.98
N ILE A 61 -1.02 -22.78 -4.90
CA ILE A 61 -2.02 -22.43 -3.88
C ILE A 61 -3.35 -22.13 -4.55
N GLN A 62 -4.44 -22.39 -3.86
CA GLN A 62 -5.78 -22.03 -4.33
C GLN A 62 -6.29 -20.79 -3.60
N LEU A 63 -6.60 -19.73 -4.35
CA LEU A 63 -7.21 -18.48 -3.88
C LEU A 63 -8.56 -18.32 -4.57
N ASN A 64 -9.62 -18.13 -3.79
CA ASN A 64 -10.97 -17.89 -4.34
C ASN A 64 -11.40 -18.87 -5.44
N LYS A 65 -11.01 -20.16 -5.30
CA LYS A 65 -11.24 -21.28 -6.26
C LYS A 65 -10.38 -21.23 -7.53
N ALA A 66 -9.46 -20.29 -7.68
CA ALA A 66 -8.47 -20.26 -8.76
C ALA A 66 -7.11 -20.74 -8.27
N ASP A 67 -6.37 -21.45 -9.11
CA ASP A 67 -5.04 -21.96 -8.78
C ASP A 67 -3.96 -20.98 -9.22
N TYR A 68 -3.04 -20.68 -8.28
CA TYR A 68 -1.92 -19.77 -8.50
C TYR A 68 -0.59 -20.48 -8.25
N THR A 69 0.37 -20.31 -9.14
CA THR A 69 1.73 -20.81 -8.97
C THR A 69 2.57 -19.80 -8.20
N ILE A 70 3.18 -20.25 -7.10
CA ILE A 70 4.08 -19.39 -6.29
C ILE A 70 5.37 -19.14 -7.07
N THR A 71 5.71 -17.85 -7.28
CA THR A 71 6.94 -17.42 -7.93
C THR A 71 7.99 -16.95 -6.94
N GLY A 72 7.57 -16.50 -5.77
CA GLY A 72 8.47 -16.01 -4.74
C GLY A 72 7.85 -16.01 -3.35
N VAL A 73 8.71 -16.01 -2.35
CA VAL A 73 8.35 -15.88 -0.95
C VAL A 73 9.09 -14.68 -0.37
N VAL A 74 8.35 -13.75 0.23
CA VAL A 74 8.89 -12.56 0.87
C VAL A 74 8.82 -12.68 2.39
N LYS A 75 9.69 -11.95 3.07
CA LYS A 75 9.61 -11.76 4.51
C LYS A 75 8.26 -11.12 4.89
N ASP A 76 7.74 -11.45 6.06
CA ASP A 76 6.47 -10.90 6.53
C ASP A 76 6.52 -9.37 6.61
N VAL A 77 5.50 -8.71 6.09
CA VAL A 77 5.36 -7.25 6.05
C VAL A 77 4.54 -6.78 7.24
N SER A 78 4.90 -5.64 7.80
CA SER A 78 4.14 -5.03 8.88
C SER A 78 2.76 -4.55 8.42
N LYS A 79 1.72 -4.79 9.20
CA LYS A 79 0.37 -4.24 8.97
C LYS A 79 0.32 -2.71 8.93
N LEU A 80 1.33 -2.04 9.50
CA LEU A 80 1.45 -0.59 9.44
C LEU A 80 1.85 -0.08 8.04
N ALA A 81 2.41 -0.95 7.19
CA ALA A 81 2.73 -0.62 5.81
C ALA A 81 1.50 -0.76 4.90
N THR A 82 0.41 -0.05 5.21
CA THR A 82 -0.93 -0.22 4.61
C THR A 82 -0.98 -0.13 3.09
N ALA A 83 -0.02 0.57 2.47
CA ALA A 83 0.05 0.70 1.01
C ALA A 83 0.62 -0.54 0.32
N SER A 84 1.36 -1.38 1.04
CA SER A 84 2.05 -2.57 0.49
C SER A 84 1.74 -3.85 1.25
N TYR A 85 1.04 -3.75 2.40
CA TYR A 85 0.73 -4.90 3.24
C TYR A 85 -0.28 -5.83 2.57
N ALA A 86 0.12 -7.05 2.40
CA ALA A 86 -0.72 -8.22 2.18
C ALA A 86 0.02 -9.47 2.70
N GLN A 87 -0.61 -10.62 2.58
CA GLN A 87 0.01 -11.92 2.84
C GLN A 87 0.20 -12.71 1.54
N VAL A 88 -0.59 -12.37 0.52
CA VAL A 88 -0.49 -12.91 -0.83
C VAL A 88 -0.66 -11.77 -1.84
N TRP A 89 0.21 -11.69 -2.82
CA TRP A 89 0.15 -10.72 -3.91
C TRP A 89 0.01 -11.45 -5.23
N ILE A 90 -0.95 -11.02 -6.05
CA ILE A 90 -1.24 -11.60 -7.36
C ILE A 90 -1.33 -10.51 -8.45
N PRO A 91 -1.10 -10.84 -9.73
CA PRO A 91 -1.33 -9.89 -10.81
C PRO A 91 -2.83 -9.58 -10.96
N TYR A 92 -3.23 -8.30 -10.99
CA TYR A 92 -4.65 -7.97 -11.23
C TYR A 92 -5.16 -8.41 -12.60
N THR A 93 -4.25 -8.65 -13.56
CA THR A 93 -4.58 -9.17 -14.89
C THR A 93 -5.03 -10.63 -14.87
N SER A 94 -4.78 -11.35 -13.78
CA SER A 94 -5.26 -12.72 -13.57
C SER A 94 -6.65 -12.81 -12.93
N THR A 95 -7.30 -11.68 -12.69
CA THR A 95 -8.60 -11.56 -12.00
C THR A 95 -9.63 -10.84 -12.87
N ASP A 96 -10.88 -10.81 -12.41
CA ASP A 96 -11.96 -10.07 -13.07
C ASP A 96 -11.70 -8.55 -13.12
N LEU A 97 -10.77 -8.05 -12.32
CA LEU A 97 -10.36 -6.65 -12.32
C LEU A 97 -9.78 -6.21 -13.67
N ALA A 98 -9.16 -7.14 -14.42
CA ALA A 98 -8.66 -6.89 -15.77
C ALA A 98 -9.76 -6.49 -16.77
N SER A 99 -10.98 -6.98 -16.58
CA SER A 99 -12.14 -6.70 -17.43
C SER A 99 -12.97 -5.50 -16.99
N PHE A 100 -12.61 -4.88 -15.86
CA PHE A 100 -13.37 -3.77 -15.29
C PHE A 100 -13.31 -2.54 -16.20
N SER A 101 -14.49 -2.01 -16.59
CA SER A 101 -14.57 -0.82 -17.44
C SER A 101 -14.34 0.46 -16.65
N TRP A 102 -13.12 0.98 -16.70
CA TRP A 102 -12.72 2.25 -16.09
C TRP A 102 -13.38 3.48 -16.72
N ARG A 103 -13.90 3.35 -17.94
CA ARG A 103 -14.54 4.45 -18.65
C ARG A 103 -15.91 4.83 -18.09
N GLU A 104 -16.60 3.87 -17.48
CA GLU A 104 -17.95 4.05 -16.96
C GLU A 104 -17.96 4.36 -15.46
N ASN A 105 -16.86 4.04 -14.75
CA ASN A 105 -16.74 4.21 -13.31
C ASN A 105 -15.51 5.06 -12.97
N LEU A 106 -15.72 6.30 -12.59
CA LEU A 106 -14.66 7.20 -12.12
C LEU A 106 -14.08 6.79 -10.75
N MET A 107 -14.78 5.93 -10.03
CA MET A 107 -14.37 5.39 -8.74
C MET A 107 -14.07 3.90 -8.89
N GLY A 108 -12.80 3.57 -9.06
CA GLY A 108 -12.31 2.20 -9.11
C GLY A 108 -11.65 1.77 -7.79
N PRO A 109 -11.48 0.45 -7.60
CA PRO A 109 -10.77 -0.09 -6.44
C PRO A 109 -9.25 0.10 -6.52
N MET A 110 -8.71 0.63 -7.62
CA MET A 110 -7.27 0.76 -7.81
C MET A 110 -6.68 1.99 -7.12
N ARG A 111 -5.41 1.85 -6.73
CA ARG A 111 -4.56 2.92 -6.21
C ARG A 111 -3.34 3.04 -7.08
N ALA A 112 -2.98 4.28 -7.44
CA ALA A 112 -1.69 4.56 -8.05
C ALA A 112 -0.68 4.94 -6.96
N VAL A 113 0.51 4.35 -7.02
CA VAL A 113 1.63 4.70 -6.15
C VAL A 113 2.75 5.25 -7.02
N ILE A 114 3.28 6.41 -6.61
CA ILE A 114 4.31 7.12 -7.36
C ILE A 114 5.60 7.10 -6.56
N LEU A 115 6.65 6.52 -7.10
CA LEU A 115 8.00 6.59 -6.54
C LEU A 115 8.66 7.90 -6.98
N ALA A 116 8.72 8.88 -6.07
CA ALA A 116 9.47 10.11 -6.29
C ALA A 116 10.97 9.88 -6.03
N ARG A 117 11.85 10.61 -6.72
CA ARG A 117 13.31 10.54 -6.49
C ARG A 117 13.70 11.15 -5.15
N SER A 118 12.99 12.22 -4.75
CA SER A 118 13.15 12.87 -3.44
C SER A 118 11.85 13.53 -3.01
N SER A 119 11.78 13.97 -1.74
CA SER A 119 10.67 14.78 -1.23
C SER A 119 10.50 16.13 -1.95
N ASP A 120 11.57 16.64 -2.58
CA ASP A 120 11.55 17.92 -3.29
C ASP A 120 10.72 17.84 -4.58
N ASP A 121 10.51 16.63 -5.11
CA ASP A 121 9.65 16.40 -6.27
C ASP A 121 8.14 16.46 -5.92
N PHE A 122 7.76 16.36 -4.66
CA PHE A 122 6.34 16.29 -4.27
C PHE A 122 5.48 17.48 -4.74
N PRO A 123 5.94 18.75 -4.65
CA PRO A 123 5.16 19.87 -5.17
C PRO A 123 4.94 19.78 -6.69
N ALA A 124 5.96 19.38 -7.44
CA ALA A 124 5.87 19.23 -8.90
C ALA A 124 4.91 18.09 -9.30
N ILE A 125 4.98 16.95 -8.61
CA ILE A 125 4.07 15.82 -8.83
C ILE A 125 2.62 16.24 -8.56
N ARG A 126 2.36 16.95 -7.46
CA ARG A 126 1.00 17.44 -7.15
C ARG A 126 0.49 18.45 -8.18
N ALA A 127 1.35 19.35 -8.64
CA ALA A 127 0.98 20.32 -9.67
C ALA A 127 0.61 19.63 -10.99
N GLU A 128 1.35 18.59 -11.37
CA GLU A 128 1.05 17.83 -12.59
C GLU A 128 -0.25 17.03 -12.46
N VAL A 129 -0.50 16.39 -11.32
CA VAL A 129 -1.76 15.69 -11.05
C VAL A 129 -2.95 16.66 -11.06
N GLU A 130 -2.79 17.87 -10.49
CA GLU A 130 -3.85 18.89 -10.51
C GLU A 130 -4.13 19.38 -11.92
N LYS A 131 -3.11 19.56 -12.74
CA LYS A 131 -3.26 19.91 -14.16
C LYS A 131 -4.03 18.82 -14.93
N TYR A 132 -3.71 17.54 -14.70
CA TYR A 132 -4.47 16.43 -15.27
C TYR A 132 -5.92 16.42 -14.80
N ARG A 133 -6.18 16.68 -13.53
CA ARG A 133 -7.53 16.80 -13.00
C ARG A 133 -8.35 17.85 -13.74
N GLN A 134 -7.78 19.04 -13.94
CA GLN A 134 -8.44 20.14 -14.65
C GLN A 134 -8.77 19.75 -16.11
N VAL A 135 -7.80 19.16 -16.83
CA VAL A 135 -8.00 18.69 -18.20
C VAL A 135 -9.05 17.58 -18.25
N TYR A 136 -9.08 16.69 -17.28
CA TYR A 136 -10.05 15.61 -17.22
C TYR A 136 -11.46 16.16 -16.93
N ASN A 137 -11.59 17.03 -15.94
CA ASN A 137 -12.85 17.65 -15.56
C ASN A 137 -13.46 18.50 -16.69
N SER A 138 -12.65 19.13 -17.54
CA SER A 138 -13.16 19.86 -18.69
C SER A 138 -13.90 18.99 -19.72
N LYS A 139 -13.74 17.67 -19.66
CA LYS A 139 -14.40 16.69 -20.53
C LYS A 139 -15.64 16.05 -19.89
N LEU A 140 -15.82 16.23 -18.58
CA LEU A 140 -16.98 15.72 -17.84
C LEU A 140 -18.15 16.72 -17.92
N LYS A 141 -19.39 16.20 -18.01
CA LYS A 141 -20.59 17.04 -18.13
C LYS A 141 -21.36 17.17 -16.81
N ASP A 142 -21.53 16.05 -16.09
CA ASP A 142 -22.45 15.98 -14.97
C ASP A 142 -21.77 15.64 -13.63
N MET A 143 -20.43 15.60 -13.61
CA MET A 143 -19.65 15.26 -12.43
C MET A 143 -18.29 15.93 -12.46
N GLU A 144 -17.69 16.04 -11.26
CA GLU A 144 -16.35 16.58 -11.09
C GLU A 144 -15.48 15.59 -10.31
N LEU A 145 -14.26 15.37 -10.79
CA LEU A 145 -13.24 14.61 -10.09
C LEU A 145 -12.52 15.51 -9.08
N ILE A 146 -12.58 15.16 -7.80
CA ILE A 146 -11.97 15.92 -6.71
C ILE A 146 -10.89 15.08 -6.06
N TYR A 147 -9.62 15.50 -6.16
CA TYR A 147 -8.47 14.79 -5.56
C TYR A 147 -8.17 15.16 -4.11
N ARG A 148 -8.78 16.22 -3.57
CA ARG A 148 -8.61 16.68 -2.18
C ARG A 148 -7.14 16.76 -1.74
N GLY A 149 -6.29 17.35 -2.60
CA GLY A 149 -4.87 17.54 -2.35
C GLY A 149 -3.98 16.30 -2.52
N GLN A 150 -4.52 15.21 -3.08
CA GLN A 150 -3.70 14.05 -3.45
C GLN A 150 -2.75 14.38 -4.64
N PRO A 151 -1.66 13.60 -4.82
CA PRO A 151 -1.27 12.40 -4.09
C PRO A 151 -0.72 12.68 -2.69
N ASP A 152 -1.02 11.78 -1.78
CA ASP A 152 -0.52 11.83 -0.40
C ASP A 152 0.88 11.27 -0.28
N THR A 153 1.65 11.76 0.70
CA THR A 153 2.82 11.03 1.18
C THR A 153 2.38 9.76 1.90
N GLN A 154 3.27 8.77 2.04
CA GLN A 154 2.96 7.54 2.78
C GLN A 154 2.44 7.83 4.20
N PHE A 155 3.03 8.81 4.89
CA PHE A 155 2.58 9.21 6.22
C PHE A 155 1.18 9.86 6.19
N ALA A 156 0.94 10.76 5.25
CA ALA A 156 -0.36 11.43 5.10
C ALA A 156 -1.48 10.43 4.76
N TYR A 157 -1.16 9.44 3.94
CA TYR A 157 -2.08 8.39 3.55
C TYR A 157 -2.64 7.58 4.74
N LEU A 158 -1.85 7.35 5.79
CA LEU A 158 -2.29 6.65 7.02
C LEU A 158 -3.43 7.38 7.75
N TYR A 159 -3.53 8.69 7.56
CA TYR A 159 -4.52 9.55 8.26
C TYR A 159 -5.66 10.00 7.34
N ARG A 160 -5.61 9.64 6.06
CA ARG A 160 -6.68 10.01 5.14
C ARG A 160 -7.91 9.13 5.36
N HIS A 161 -9.00 9.76 5.77
CA HIS A 161 -10.31 9.14 5.77
C HIS A 161 -11.01 9.39 4.43
N TRP A 162 -11.81 8.42 4.01
CA TRP A 162 -12.53 8.48 2.75
C TRP A 162 -13.44 9.72 2.68
N GLY A 163 -13.35 10.47 1.57
CA GLY A 163 -14.22 11.64 1.33
C GLY A 163 -13.89 12.90 2.13
N THR A 164 -12.80 12.95 2.91
CA THR A 164 -12.42 14.11 3.70
C THR A 164 -11.15 14.78 3.20
N ASP A 165 -11.04 16.09 3.45
CA ASP A 165 -9.79 16.81 3.30
C ASP A 165 -8.83 16.45 4.44
N LEU A 166 -7.54 16.38 4.13
CA LEU A 166 -6.52 16.03 5.11
C LEU A 166 -5.87 17.29 5.69
N ASP A 167 -6.13 17.57 6.96
CA ASP A 167 -5.45 18.64 7.69
C ASP A 167 -4.21 18.11 8.43
N MET A 168 -3.09 18.03 7.68
CA MET A 168 -1.81 17.61 8.23
C MET A 168 -1.29 18.49 9.35
N LYS A 169 -1.59 19.82 9.34
CA LYS A 169 -1.15 20.73 10.41
C LYS A 169 -1.80 20.37 11.75
N HIS A 170 -3.09 20.01 11.71
CA HIS A 170 -3.82 19.58 12.90
C HIS A 170 -3.28 18.24 13.44
N ILE A 171 -3.00 17.30 12.56
CA ILE A 171 -2.43 15.98 12.92
C ILE A 171 -1.05 16.17 13.58
N VAL A 172 -0.14 16.91 12.94
CA VAL A 172 1.20 17.17 13.48
C VAL A 172 1.14 17.88 14.82
N ARG A 173 0.26 18.89 14.97
CA ARG A 173 0.07 19.61 16.24
C ARG A 173 -0.39 18.67 17.37
N ARG A 174 -1.31 17.74 17.09
CA ARG A 174 -1.72 16.72 18.07
C ARG A 174 -0.55 15.80 18.49
N PHE A 175 0.28 15.38 17.55
CA PHE A 175 1.47 14.58 17.86
C PHE A 175 2.46 15.33 18.75
N ILE A 176 2.74 16.58 18.42
CA ILE A 176 3.63 17.43 19.24
C ILE A 176 3.07 17.55 20.65
N LEU A 177 1.77 17.80 20.81
CA LEU A 177 1.12 17.89 22.11
C LEU A 177 1.27 16.61 22.93
N ILE A 178 1.04 15.45 22.31
CA ILE A 178 1.20 14.14 22.97
C ILE A 178 2.66 13.95 23.42
N ILE A 179 3.63 14.25 22.56
CA ILE A 179 5.06 14.13 22.89
C ILE A 179 5.41 15.05 24.07
N VAL A 180 4.94 16.30 24.07
CA VAL A 180 5.17 17.24 25.17
C VAL A 180 4.62 16.69 26.48
N ILE A 181 3.38 16.17 26.49
CA ILE A 181 2.77 15.58 27.68
C ILE A 181 3.60 14.38 28.18
N LEU A 182 4.00 13.48 27.28
CA LEU A 182 4.80 12.30 27.61
C LEU A 182 6.18 12.66 28.20
N LEU A 183 6.77 13.77 27.79
CA LEU A 183 8.05 14.24 28.34
C LEU A 183 7.89 15.02 29.64
N LEU A 184 6.77 15.73 29.81
CA LEU A 184 6.52 16.60 30.95
C LEU A 184 6.29 15.81 32.25
N VAL A 185 5.58 14.67 32.16
CA VAL A 185 5.30 13.84 33.34
C VAL A 185 6.56 13.28 33.98
N PRO A 186 7.51 12.64 33.26
CA PRO A 186 8.80 12.21 33.86
C PRO A 186 9.65 13.37 34.36
N ALA A 187 9.63 14.52 33.63
CA ALA A 187 10.42 15.69 34.05
C ALA A 187 9.94 16.26 35.40
N ILE A 188 8.62 16.36 35.61
CA ILE A 188 8.03 16.79 36.90
C ILE A 188 8.39 15.79 38.00
N ASN A 189 8.30 14.48 37.74
CA ASN A 189 8.65 13.46 38.70
C ASN A 189 10.13 13.53 39.14
N LEU A 190 11.03 13.70 38.17
CA LEU A 190 12.46 13.87 38.46
C LEU A 190 12.74 15.15 39.25
N SER A 191 12.09 16.26 38.89
CA SER A 191 12.21 17.55 39.59
C SER A 191 11.75 17.43 41.06
N SER A 192 10.61 16.80 41.30
CA SER A 192 10.09 16.62 42.66
C SER A 192 10.97 15.71 43.52
N MET A 193 11.59 14.68 42.92
CA MET A 193 12.55 13.81 43.64
C MET A 193 13.86 14.52 43.99
N THR A 194 14.32 15.46 43.15
CA THR A 194 15.56 16.22 43.44
C THR A 194 15.32 17.33 44.45
N LEU A 195 14.13 17.90 44.54
CA LEU A 195 13.75 18.92 45.53
C LEU A 195 13.44 18.32 46.93
N SER A 196 13.16 17.02 47.01
CA SER A 196 12.88 16.34 48.29
C SER A 196 14.12 15.78 49.02
N ARG A 197 15.32 16.02 48.48
CA ARG A 197 16.60 15.74 49.10
C ARG A 197 17.23 16.99 49.69
#